data_d60871efa4268e4cd1cd3d77418d86a3
#
_entry.id   d60871efa4268e4cd1cd3d77418d86a3
#
_cell.length_a   1.000
_cell.length_b   1.000
_cell.length_c   1.000
_cell.angle_alpha   90.00
_cell.angle_beta   90.00
_cell.angle_gamma   90.00
#
_symmetry.space_group_name_H-M   'P 1'
#
loop_
_entity.id
_entity.type
_entity.pdbx_description
1 polymer ?
#
loop_
_entity_poly.entity_id
_entity_poly.type
_entity_poly.pdbx_seq_one_letter_code
_entity_poly.pdbx_strand_id
1 'polypeptide(L)'
;MAILVWITLTVKDGNCHQVLELLDSPEGNDFTASQQGCERLERSTDQDNPNQILLTELWSSKEDWDAYFEMQQKVRDKNGFNKQLSELIKENGIEIKFSEVNKSKRSNIPEHVQRILDNDKDYKHFLVVHAYVSDEARKEMLTPPEKRDPPQSRRTEREWAQENAKRKNATVIQHWVTNEDFLYCHWLAKSEQDVYRTLEEMGMEGRLINSMAHEAHWYETAFRNSDKITPNLPENGYSW
;
A
#
# COMPACT_ATOMS: atom_id res chain seq x y z
N MET A 1 -10.43 11.82 -13.91
CA MET A 1 -10.35 10.33 -14.05
C MET A 1 -8.88 9.96 -14.03
N ALA A 2 -8.51 8.94 -13.24
CA ALA A 2 -7.11 8.54 -13.13
C ALA A 2 -6.54 8.09 -14.48
N ILE A 3 -5.30 8.45 -14.76
CA ILE A 3 -4.60 8.10 -15.98
C ILE A 3 -3.29 7.37 -15.66
N LEU A 4 -2.90 6.51 -16.57
CA LEU A 4 -1.59 5.90 -16.60
C LEU A 4 -0.78 6.54 -17.74
N VAL A 5 0.39 7.05 -17.39
CA VAL A 5 1.33 7.67 -18.35
C VAL A 5 2.49 6.71 -18.56
N TRP A 6 2.75 6.39 -19.81
CA TRP A 6 3.86 5.55 -20.25
C TRP A 6 4.88 6.44 -20.93
N ILE A 7 6.10 6.48 -20.39
CA ILE A 7 7.19 7.25 -20.95
C ILE A 7 8.30 6.27 -21.34
N THR A 8 8.65 6.27 -22.62
CA THR A 8 9.79 5.49 -23.12
C THR A 8 10.94 6.44 -23.45
N LEU A 9 12.08 6.21 -22.83
CA LEU A 9 13.32 6.92 -23.12
C LEU A 9 14.22 6.01 -23.96
N THR A 10 14.53 6.42 -25.19
CA THR A 10 15.50 5.73 -26.03
C THR A 10 16.86 6.40 -25.88
N VAL A 11 17.75 5.71 -25.19
CA VAL A 11 19.06 6.21 -24.78
C VAL A 11 20.09 5.97 -25.90
N LYS A 12 21.07 6.86 -26.05
CA LYS A 12 22.24 6.61 -26.89
C LYS A 12 23.07 5.47 -26.33
N ASP A 13 23.71 4.73 -27.23
CA ASP A 13 24.46 3.52 -26.84
C ASP A 13 25.53 3.83 -25.80
N GLY A 14 25.53 3.06 -24.72
CA GLY A 14 26.46 3.20 -23.59
C GLY A 14 26.07 4.23 -22.52
N ASN A 15 25.00 5.02 -22.71
CA ASN A 15 24.63 6.09 -21.78
C ASN A 15 23.51 5.71 -20.79
N CYS A 16 23.05 4.47 -20.81
CA CYS A 16 21.92 4.04 -19.97
C CYS A 16 22.19 4.30 -18.47
N HIS A 17 23.39 4.01 -17.99
CA HIS A 17 23.77 4.26 -16.59
C HIS A 17 23.68 5.75 -16.22
N GLN A 18 24.16 6.64 -17.10
CA GLN A 18 24.12 8.07 -16.86
C GLN A 18 22.70 8.63 -16.85
N VAL A 19 21.80 8.10 -17.69
CA VAL A 19 20.38 8.45 -17.64
C VAL A 19 19.73 7.98 -16.35
N LEU A 20 20.05 6.76 -15.88
CA LEU A 20 19.56 6.24 -14.62
C LEU A 20 20.02 7.10 -13.44
N GLU A 21 21.30 7.49 -13.40
CA GLU A 21 21.84 8.41 -12.37
C GLU A 21 21.16 9.79 -12.42
N LEU A 22 20.91 10.31 -13.61
CA LEU A 22 20.20 11.58 -13.78
C LEU A 22 18.74 11.48 -13.27
N LEU A 23 18.05 10.37 -13.53
CA LEU A 23 16.71 10.11 -13.02
C LEU A 23 16.68 9.89 -11.48
N ASP A 24 17.78 9.48 -10.88
CA ASP A 24 17.95 9.35 -9.43
C ASP A 24 18.38 10.67 -8.75
N SER A 25 18.61 11.74 -9.53
CA SER A 25 18.89 13.06 -8.96
C SER A 25 17.65 13.67 -8.29
N PRO A 26 17.81 14.69 -7.44
CA PRO A 26 16.69 15.35 -6.76
C PRO A 26 15.59 15.89 -7.68
N GLU A 27 15.94 16.25 -8.92
CA GLU A 27 15.03 16.75 -9.94
C GLU A 27 14.46 15.65 -10.84
N GLY A 28 14.83 14.39 -10.58
CA GLY A 28 14.43 13.23 -11.34
C GLY A 28 13.10 12.61 -10.87
N ASN A 29 13.12 11.31 -10.60
CA ASN A 29 11.93 10.55 -10.27
C ASN A 29 11.30 10.93 -8.93
N ASP A 30 12.11 11.23 -7.90
CA ASP A 30 11.62 11.64 -6.59
C ASP A 30 10.87 12.97 -6.66
N PHE A 31 11.35 13.91 -7.49
CA PHE A 31 10.63 15.15 -7.74
C PHE A 31 9.26 14.88 -8.37
N THR A 32 9.19 13.99 -9.37
CA THR A 32 7.90 13.60 -9.98
C THR A 32 6.98 12.92 -8.97
N ALA A 33 7.49 11.96 -8.21
CA ALA A 33 6.72 11.20 -7.24
C ALA A 33 6.18 12.05 -6.08
N SER A 34 6.83 13.18 -5.76
CA SER A 34 6.41 14.11 -4.72
C SER A 34 5.29 15.06 -5.14
N GLN A 35 4.89 15.07 -6.42
CA GLN A 35 3.91 16.03 -6.91
C GLN A 35 2.48 15.64 -6.58
N GLN A 36 1.66 16.66 -6.34
CA GLN A 36 0.24 16.46 -6.13
C GLN A 36 -0.38 15.73 -7.33
N GLY A 37 -1.18 14.71 -7.05
CA GLY A 37 -1.83 13.89 -8.07
C GLY A 37 -0.99 12.73 -8.60
N CYS A 38 0.34 12.67 -8.33
CA CYS A 38 1.16 11.51 -8.65
C CYS A 38 0.95 10.41 -7.58
N GLU A 39 0.25 9.34 -7.96
CA GLU A 39 -0.08 8.24 -7.02
C GLU A 39 0.98 7.14 -7.02
N ARG A 40 1.69 6.97 -8.14
CA ARG A 40 2.72 5.93 -8.30
C ARG A 40 3.64 6.27 -9.47
N LEU A 41 4.93 6.01 -9.29
CA LEU A 41 5.93 6.04 -10.34
C LEU A 41 6.78 4.77 -10.26
N GLU A 42 6.97 4.11 -11.38
CA GLU A 42 7.84 2.95 -11.51
C GLU A 42 8.80 3.15 -12.70
N ARG A 43 10.00 2.64 -12.55
CA ARG A 43 11.03 2.65 -13.58
C ARG A 43 11.51 1.23 -13.86
N SER A 44 11.68 0.93 -15.13
CA SER A 44 12.26 -0.34 -15.57
C SER A 44 13.15 -0.12 -16.80
N THR A 45 14.05 -1.07 -17.03
CA THR A 45 14.84 -1.15 -18.26
C THR A 45 14.28 -2.30 -19.09
N ASP A 46 14.14 -2.10 -20.39
CA ASP A 46 13.66 -3.14 -21.30
C ASP A 46 14.68 -4.29 -21.36
N GLN A 47 14.20 -5.54 -21.23
CA GLN A 47 15.09 -6.72 -21.22
C GLN A 47 15.68 -7.04 -22.59
N ASP A 48 14.93 -6.76 -23.65
CA ASP A 48 15.33 -7.04 -25.03
C ASP A 48 16.12 -5.87 -25.65
N ASN A 49 15.95 -4.66 -25.10
CA ASN A 49 16.65 -3.45 -25.54
C ASN A 49 17.23 -2.67 -24.36
N PRO A 50 18.48 -2.91 -23.96
CA PRO A 50 19.10 -2.26 -22.81
C PRO A 50 19.26 -0.74 -22.95
N ASN A 51 19.02 -0.19 -24.14
CA ASN A 51 19.00 1.25 -24.38
C ASN A 51 17.60 1.87 -24.24
N GLN A 52 16.62 1.12 -23.76
CA GLN A 52 15.29 1.64 -23.43
C GLN A 52 15.02 1.64 -21.95
N ILE A 53 14.65 2.81 -21.42
CA ILE A 53 14.16 3.00 -20.04
C ILE A 53 12.68 3.31 -20.13
N LEU A 54 11.89 2.59 -19.36
CA LEU A 54 10.44 2.72 -19.29
C LEU A 54 10.06 3.33 -17.94
N LEU A 55 9.31 4.43 -17.97
CA LEU A 55 8.69 5.02 -16.79
C LEU A 55 7.18 4.81 -16.90
N THR A 56 6.57 4.43 -15.80
CA THR A 56 5.12 4.28 -15.69
C THR A 56 4.64 5.12 -14.52
N GLU A 57 3.79 6.09 -14.79
CA GLU A 57 3.27 7.02 -13.79
C GLU A 57 1.75 6.87 -13.69
N LEU A 58 1.24 6.70 -12.48
CA LEU A 58 -0.19 6.75 -12.20
C LEU A 58 -0.53 8.12 -11.62
N TRP A 59 -1.49 8.81 -12.25
CA TRP A 59 -1.94 10.14 -11.84
C TRP A 59 -3.44 10.16 -11.56
N SER A 60 -3.86 10.96 -10.60
CA SER A 60 -5.27 11.15 -10.22
C SER A 60 -6.12 11.68 -11.38
N SER A 61 -5.53 12.54 -12.22
CA SER A 61 -6.16 13.08 -13.42
C SER A 61 -5.16 13.51 -14.49
N LYS A 62 -5.65 13.73 -15.71
CA LYS A 62 -4.85 14.30 -16.81
C LYS A 62 -4.46 15.75 -16.51
N GLU A 63 -5.35 16.48 -15.87
CA GLU A 63 -5.15 17.87 -15.48
C GLU A 63 -3.99 18.03 -14.49
N ASP A 64 -3.89 17.11 -13.50
CA ASP A 64 -2.77 17.10 -12.55
C ASP A 64 -1.45 16.84 -13.26
N TRP A 65 -1.42 15.88 -14.19
CA TRP A 65 -0.24 15.60 -14.98
C TRP A 65 0.17 16.77 -15.88
N ASP A 66 -0.79 17.44 -16.54
CA ASP A 66 -0.51 18.59 -17.40
C ASP A 66 0.09 19.76 -16.60
N ALA A 67 -0.50 20.07 -15.43
CA ALA A 67 0.01 21.10 -14.53
C ALA A 67 1.44 20.78 -14.04
N TYR A 68 1.67 19.53 -13.65
CA TYR A 68 3.02 19.05 -13.30
C TYR A 68 3.97 19.19 -14.49
N PHE A 69 3.58 18.74 -15.70
CA PHE A 69 4.45 18.75 -16.86
C PHE A 69 4.90 20.17 -17.25
N GLU A 70 3.99 21.14 -17.20
CA GLU A 70 4.33 22.54 -17.44
C GLU A 70 5.29 23.12 -16.38
N MET A 71 5.07 22.76 -15.12
CA MET A 71 5.91 23.22 -14.02
C MET A 71 7.29 22.58 -14.08
N GLN A 72 7.36 21.26 -14.29
CA GLN A 72 8.64 20.53 -14.33
C GLN A 72 9.55 21.01 -15.48
N GLN A 73 8.99 21.36 -16.64
CA GLN A 73 9.79 21.89 -17.75
C GLN A 73 10.56 23.13 -17.31
N LYS A 74 9.90 24.08 -16.65
CA LYS A 74 10.53 25.31 -16.16
C LYS A 74 11.62 25.04 -15.11
N VAL A 75 11.37 24.11 -14.19
CA VAL A 75 12.33 23.74 -13.16
C VAL A 75 13.54 23.04 -13.76
N ARG A 76 13.30 22.02 -14.61
CA ARG A 76 14.34 21.19 -15.21
C ARG A 76 15.16 21.93 -16.28
N ASP A 77 14.61 22.94 -16.92
CA ASP A 77 15.37 23.82 -17.82
C ASP A 77 16.30 24.72 -17.02
N LYS A 78 15.82 25.29 -15.91
CA LYS A 78 16.58 26.19 -15.08
C LYS A 78 17.79 25.52 -14.42
N ASN A 79 17.68 24.28 -14.01
CA ASN A 79 18.76 23.53 -13.35
C ASN A 79 19.60 22.68 -14.32
N GLY A 80 19.27 22.69 -15.61
CA GLY A 80 20.03 22.02 -16.65
C GLY A 80 19.72 20.53 -16.82
N PHE A 81 18.73 19.97 -16.10
CA PHE A 81 18.34 18.57 -16.21
C PHE A 81 17.91 18.20 -17.63
N ASN A 82 17.02 18.98 -18.25
CA ASN A 82 16.54 18.72 -19.60
C ASN A 82 17.67 18.76 -20.65
N LYS A 83 18.64 19.67 -20.46
CA LYS A 83 19.82 19.73 -21.33
C LYS A 83 20.66 18.46 -21.21
N GLN A 84 20.98 18.02 -19.99
CA GLN A 84 21.73 16.80 -19.75
C GLN A 84 21.00 15.58 -20.33
N LEU A 85 19.68 15.47 -20.07
CA LEU A 85 18.88 14.38 -20.62
C LEU A 85 18.92 14.35 -22.15
N SER A 86 18.78 15.50 -22.81
CA SER A 86 18.82 15.60 -24.27
C SER A 86 20.16 15.19 -24.89
N GLU A 87 21.27 15.39 -24.18
CA GLU A 87 22.60 14.95 -24.58
C GLU A 87 22.76 13.42 -24.54
N LEU A 88 22.02 12.74 -23.64
CA LEU A 88 22.13 11.30 -23.37
C LEU A 88 21.13 10.45 -24.18
N ILE A 89 19.99 11.01 -24.59
CA ILE A 89 18.96 10.30 -25.34
C ILE A 89 19.12 10.52 -26.86
N LYS A 90 18.53 9.61 -27.66
CA LYS A 90 18.48 9.74 -29.12
C LYS A 90 17.56 10.90 -29.52
N GLU A 91 17.78 11.46 -30.71
CA GLU A 91 16.84 12.42 -31.30
C GLU A 91 15.43 11.80 -31.37
N ASN A 92 14.42 12.54 -30.91
CA ASN A 92 13.06 12.02 -30.74
C ASN A 92 12.95 10.76 -29.81
N GLY A 93 13.90 10.58 -28.91
CA GLY A 93 14.00 9.42 -28.05
C GLY A 93 13.06 9.43 -26.83
N ILE A 94 12.14 10.40 -26.72
CA ILE A 94 11.09 10.42 -25.68
C ILE A 94 9.75 10.15 -26.35
N GLU A 95 9.09 9.10 -25.93
CA GLU A 95 7.73 8.79 -26.33
C GLU A 95 6.83 8.81 -25.09
N ILE A 96 5.70 9.53 -25.15
CA ILE A 96 4.73 9.62 -24.05
C ILE A 96 3.38 9.12 -24.55
N LYS A 97 2.80 8.16 -23.84
CA LYS A 97 1.46 7.60 -24.10
C LYS A 97 0.59 7.71 -22.87
N PHE A 98 -0.69 7.97 -23.08
CA PHE A 98 -1.69 8.05 -22.02
C PHE A 98 -2.69 6.92 -22.17
N SER A 99 -3.09 6.34 -21.02
CA SER A 99 -4.15 5.36 -20.95
C SER A 99 -5.10 5.72 -19.82
N GLU A 100 -6.39 5.58 -20.03
CA GLU A 100 -7.37 5.68 -18.95
C GLU A 100 -7.28 4.45 -18.06
N VAL A 101 -7.27 4.67 -16.74
CA VAL A 101 -7.33 3.57 -15.78
C VAL A 101 -8.76 3.10 -15.67
N ASN A 102 -9.08 2.04 -16.38
CA ASN A 102 -10.32 1.33 -16.15
C ASN A 102 -10.23 0.62 -14.79
N LYS A 103 -11.22 0.84 -13.91
CA LYS A 103 -11.32 0.13 -12.64
C LYS A 103 -11.40 -1.38 -12.94
N SER A 104 -10.25 -2.03 -13.04
CA SER A 104 -10.22 -3.48 -12.99
C SER A 104 -10.54 -3.88 -11.56
N LYS A 105 -11.45 -4.82 -11.35
CA LYS A 105 -11.57 -5.50 -10.06
C LYS A 105 -10.17 -6.04 -9.77
N ARG A 106 -9.52 -5.53 -8.73
CA ARG A 106 -8.28 -6.13 -8.23
C ARG A 106 -8.68 -7.53 -7.77
N SER A 107 -8.45 -8.52 -8.62
CA SER A 107 -8.93 -9.90 -8.45
C SER A 107 -8.45 -10.59 -7.17
N ASN A 108 -7.50 -9.98 -6.47
CA ASN A 108 -6.85 -10.54 -5.29
C ASN A 108 -7.21 -9.81 -3.99
N ILE A 109 -8.02 -8.76 -4.04
CA ILE A 109 -8.52 -8.09 -2.83
C ILE A 109 -9.92 -8.59 -2.57
N PRO A 110 -10.21 -9.12 -1.39
CA PRO A 110 -11.55 -9.56 -1.02
C PRO A 110 -12.54 -8.42 -1.19
N GLU A 111 -13.76 -8.77 -1.59
CA GLU A 111 -14.81 -7.77 -1.86
C GLU A 111 -15.04 -6.81 -0.70
N HIS A 112 -15.00 -7.31 0.55
CA HIS A 112 -15.17 -6.47 1.74
C HIS A 112 -13.98 -5.54 1.98
N VAL A 113 -12.75 -5.97 1.68
CA VAL A 113 -11.56 -5.11 1.76
C VAL A 113 -11.60 -4.07 0.64
N GLN A 114 -12.05 -4.47 -0.57
CA GLN A 114 -12.23 -3.53 -1.66
C GLN A 114 -13.29 -2.47 -1.33
N ARG A 115 -14.41 -2.85 -0.71
CA ARG A 115 -15.45 -1.93 -0.26
C ARG A 115 -14.94 -0.92 0.74
N ILE A 116 -14.04 -1.31 1.64
CA ILE A 116 -13.41 -0.40 2.60
C ILE A 116 -12.49 0.58 1.88
N LEU A 117 -11.71 0.08 0.92
CA LEU A 117 -10.86 0.92 0.07
C LEU A 117 -11.70 1.88 -0.78
N ASP A 118 -12.91 1.47 -1.17
CA ASP A 118 -13.88 2.28 -1.90
C ASP A 118 -14.75 3.19 -0.99
N ASN A 119 -14.37 3.37 0.28
CA ASN A 119 -15.09 4.15 1.31
C ASN A 119 -16.49 3.61 1.62
N ASP A 120 -16.68 2.31 1.66
CA ASP A 120 -17.93 1.71 2.18
C ASP A 120 -18.07 2.08 3.66
N LYS A 121 -19.00 2.98 3.96
CA LYS A 121 -19.25 3.53 5.31
C LYS A 121 -19.76 2.47 6.30
N ASP A 122 -20.16 1.31 5.82
CA ASP A 122 -20.66 0.22 6.67
C ASP A 122 -19.51 -0.53 7.38
N TYR A 123 -18.28 -0.42 6.88
CA TYR A 123 -17.14 -1.06 7.51
C TYR A 123 -16.38 -0.08 8.40
N LYS A 124 -16.05 -0.56 9.59
CA LYS A 124 -15.36 0.17 10.63
C LYS A 124 -14.03 -0.49 10.93
N HIS A 125 -13.14 0.29 11.48
CA HIS A 125 -11.86 -0.18 11.98
C HIS A 125 -11.97 -0.48 13.46
N PHE A 126 -11.38 -1.61 13.89
CA PHE A 126 -11.31 -1.99 15.30
C PHE A 126 -9.86 -2.23 15.69
N LEU A 127 -9.44 -1.58 16.77
CA LEU A 127 -8.26 -1.98 17.51
C LEU A 127 -8.70 -3.06 18.50
N VAL A 128 -8.13 -4.26 18.38
CA VAL A 128 -8.49 -5.37 19.25
C VAL A 128 -7.28 -5.78 20.07
N VAL A 129 -7.48 -5.77 21.40
CA VAL A 129 -6.50 -6.26 22.36
C VAL A 129 -6.92 -7.65 22.79
N HIS A 130 -6.01 -8.61 22.72
CA HIS A 130 -6.24 -9.97 23.14
C HIS A 130 -5.30 -10.30 24.31
N ALA A 131 -5.83 -10.91 25.37
CA ALA A 131 -5.06 -11.51 26.44
C ALA A 131 -5.10 -13.04 26.30
N TYR A 132 -4.01 -13.73 26.57
CA TYR A 132 -4.02 -15.19 26.63
C TYR A 132 -4.86 -15.66 27.82
N VAL A 133 -5.66 -16.72 27.62
CA VAL A 133 -6.51 -17.27 28.70
C VAL A 133 -5.69 -18.00 29.76
N SER A 134 -4.49 -18.50 29.41
CA SER A 134 -3.55 -19.18 30.32
C SER A 134 -2.14 -19.21 29.70
N ASP A 135 -1.17 -19.64 30.53
CA ASP A 135 0.21 -19.87 30.07
C ASP A 135 0.30 -20.99 29.00
N GLU A 136 -0.55 -22.01 29.12
CA GLU A 136 -0.63 -23.10 28.17
C GLU A 136 -1.15 -22.59 26.81
N ALA A 137 -2.19 -21.76 26.82
CA ALA A 137 -2.73 -21.11 25.62
C ALA A 137 -1.69 -20.21 24.96
N ARG A 138 -0.95 -19.45 25.76
CA ARG A 138 0.18 -18.64 25.28
C ARG A 138 1.24 -19.51 24.64
N LYS A 139 1.65 -20.58 25.28
CA LYS A 139 2.64 -21.53 24.76
C LYS A 139 2.15 -22.16 23.46
N GLU A 140 0.89 -22.60 23.39
CA GLU A 140 0.30 -23.17 22.17
C GLU A 140 0.38 -22.15 21.02
N MET A 141 -0.06 -20.92 21.25
CA MET A 141 -0.09 -19.89 20.22
C MET A 141 1.29 -19.46 19.73
N LEU A 142 2.24 -19.31 20.65
CA LEU A 142 3.60 -18.85 20.34
C LEU A 142 4.53 -19.97 19.89
N THR A 143 4.10 -21.24 19.96
CA THR A 143 4.91 -22.36 19.46
C THR A 143 5.03 -22.26 17.93
N PRO A 144 6.26 -22.12 17.41
CA PRO A 144 6.49 -22.08 15.97
C PRO A 144 5.85 -23.29 15.25
N PRO A 145 5.22 -23.11 14.10
CA PRO A 145 4.52 -24.18 13.39
C PRO A 145 5.34 -25.47 13.22
N GLU A 146 6.61 -25.32 12.90
CA GLU A 146 7.54 -26.46 12.74
C GLU A 146 7.85 -27.23 14.04
N LYS A 147 7.56 -26.62 15.20
CA LYS A 147 7.73 -27.25 16.53
C LYS A 147 6.43 -27.79 17.13
N ARG A 148 5.32 -27.67 16.41
CA ARG A 148 4.02 -28.22 16.82
C ARG A 148 3.98 -29.74 16.63
N ASP A 149 3.02 -30.37 17.25
CA ASP A 149 2.76 -31.80 17.06
C ASP A 149 1.32 -31.99 16.51
N PRO A 150 1.14 -32.44 15.25
CA PRO A 150 2.20 -32.69 14.26
C PRO A 150 2.85 -31.39 13.74
N PRO A 151 4.11 -31.43 13.26
CA PRO A 151 4.79 -30.28 12.70
C PRO A 151 4.03 -29.72 11.48
N GLN A 152 3.97 -28.39 11.39
CA GLN A 152 3.31 -27.67 10.32
C GLN A 152 4.31 -26.76 9.59
N SER A 153 4.09 -26.53 8.30
CA SER A 153 4.85 -25.54 7.56
C SER A 153 4.45 -24.11 7.96
N ARG A 154 5.41 -23.21 7.96
CA ARG A 154 5.10 -21.78 8.10
C ARG A 154 4.37 -21.30 6.86
N ARG A 155 3.30 -20.55 7.07
CA ARG A 155 2.65 -19.82 5.99
C ARG A 155 3.40 -18.50 5.73
N THR A 156 3.35 -18.05 4.48
CA THR A 156 3.84 -16.75 4.08
C THR A 156 2.82 -15.66 4.48
N GLU A 157 3.24 -14.39 4.51
CA GLU A 157 2.32 -13.26 4.71
C GLU A 157 1.22 -13.22 3.63
N ARG A 158 1.54 -13.59 2.39
CA ARG A 158 0.57 -13.70 1.29
C ARG A 158 -0.51 -14.73 1.59
N GLU A 159 -0.13 -15.93 2.03
CA GLU A 159 -1.06 -16.99 2.40
C GLU A 159 -1.93 -16.57 3.59
N TRP A 160 -1.33 -15.94 4.60
CA TRP A 160 -2.05 -15.37 5.73
C TRP A 160 -3.08 -14.33 5.29
N ALA A 161 -2.69 -13.40 4.41
CA ALA A 161 -3.60 -12.39 3.88
C ALA A 161 -4.75 -13.03 3.09
N GLN A 162 -4.47 -14.04 2.24
CA GLN A 162 -5.48 -14.76 1.48
C GLN A 162 -6.47 -15.54 2.35
N GLU A 163 -6.00 -16.13 3.45
CA GLU A 163 -6.86 -16.81 4.42
C GLU A 163 -7.79 -15.82 5.14
N ASN A 164 -7.24 -14.70 5.62
CA ASN A 164 -8.03 -13.67 6.27
C ASN A 164 -9.06 -13.06 5.31
N ALA A 165 -8.69 -12.94 4.06
CA ALA A 165 -9.54 -12.45 3.00
C ALA A 165 -10.80 -13.28 2.74
N LYS A 166 -10.78 -14.57 3.08
CA LYS A 166 -11.92 -15.48 2.91
C LYS A 166 -12.93 -15.39 4.06
N ARG A 167 -12.64 -14.67 5.13
CA ARG A 167 -13.52 -14.54 6.28
C ARG A 167 -14.74 -13.68 5.94
N LYS A 168 -15.91 -14.09 6.39
CA LYS A 168 -17.18 -13.47 5.99
C LYS A 168 -17.55 -12.24 6.82
N ASN A 169 -17.27 -12.27 8.12
CA ASN A 169 -17.80 -11.29 9.06
C ASN A 169 -16.78 -10.19 9.37
N ALA A 170 -15.53 -10.56 9.63
CA ALA A 170 -14.47 -9.61 9.93
C ALA A 170 -13.14 -10.09 9.33
N THR A 171 -12.24 -9.14 9.07
CA THR A 171 -10.91 -9.42 8.50
C THR A 171 -9.83 -8.76 9.32
N VAL A 172 -8.81 -9.53 9.69
CA VAL A 172 -7.58 -8.98 10.27
C VAL A 172 -6.75 -8.35 9.15
N ILE A 173 -6.41 -7.08 9.32
CA ILE A 173 -5.51 -6.37 8.41
C ILE A 173 -4.07 -6.52 8.86
N GLN A 174 -3.87 -6.46 10.19
CA GLN A 174 -2.56 -6.41 10.79
C GLN A 174 -2.61 -7.01 12.19
N HIS A 175 -1.58 -7.73 12.62
CA HIS A 175 -1.46 -8.14 14.00
C HIS A 175 -0.02 -7.97 14.51
N TRP A 176 0.11 -7.71 15.81
CA TRP A 176 1.37 -7.62 16.51
C TRP A 176 1.37 -8.63 17.65
N VAL A 177 2.40 -9.48 17.63
CA VAL A 177 2.68 -10.43 18.71
C VAL A 177 3.80 -9.84 19.54
N THR A 178 3.58 -9.70 20.84
CA THR A 178 4.57 -9.17 21.77
C THR A 178 5.13 -10.28 22.66
N ASN A 179 6.17 -9.97 23.41
CA ASN A 179 6.67 -10.87 24.47
C ASN A 179 5.82 -10.80 25.75
N GLU A 180 4.88 -9.87 25.81
CA GLU A 180 3.95 -9.67 26.92
C GLU A 180 2.73 -10.60 26.82
N ASP A 181 1.81 -10.46 27.74
CA ASP A 181 0.60 -11.27 27.81
C ASP A 181 -0.50 -10.83 26.84
N PHE A 182 -0.19 -9.86 26.01
CA PHE A 182 -1.14 -9.26 25.08
C PHE A 182 -0.71 -9.39 23.62
N LEU A 183 -1.72 -9.53 22.76
CA LEU A 183 -1.62 -9.39 21.31
C LEU A 183 -2.45 -8.18 20.87
N TYR A 184 -2.07 -7.57 19.79
CA TYR A 184 -2.80 -6.44 19.22
C TYR A 184 -3.13 -6.72 17.78
N CYS A 185 -4.38 -6.43 17.40
CA CYS A 185 -4.82 -6.64 16.03
C CYS A 185 -5.59 -5.42 15.51
N HIS A 186 -5.42 -5.14 14.24
CA HIS A 186 -6.25 -4.21 13.50
C HIS A 186 -7.24 -5.00 12.64
N TRP A 187 -8.51 -4.82 12.91
CA TRP A 187 -9.60 -5.52 12.24
C TRP A 187 -10.47 -4.56 11.44
N LEU A 188 -11.08 -5.12 10.40
CA LEU A 188 -12.17 -4.51 9.64
C LEU A 188 -13.43 -5.36 9.82
N ALA A 189 -14.52 -4.73 10.24
CA ALA A 189 -15.80 -5.38 10.45
C ALA A 189 -16.94 -4.36 10.36
N LYS A 190 -18.18 -4.81 10.20
CA LYS A 190 -19.34 -3.92 10.28
C LYS A 190 -19.72 -3.60 11.74
N SER A 191 -19.42 -4.51 12.63
CA SER A 191 -19.70 -4.36 14.07
C SER A 191 -18.64 -5.06 14.91
N GLU A 192 -18.55 -4.68 16.18
CA GLU A 192 -17.76 -5.37 17.19
C GLU A 192 -18.13 -6.86 17.30
N GLN A 193 -19.43 -7.17 17.21
CA GLN A 193 -19.92 -8.55 17.28
C GLN A 193 -19.40 -9.42 16.13
N ASP A 194 -19.17 -8.84 14.95
CA ASP A 194 -18.60 -9.57 13.83
C ASP A 194 -17.14 -9.95 14.06
N VAL A 195 -16.39 -9.14 14.83
CA VAL A 195 -15.04 -9.47 15.27
C VAL A 195 -15.07 -10.69 16.19
N TYR A 196 -15.89 -10.66 17.25
CA TYR A 196 -16.01 -11.78 18.19
C TYR A 196 -16.48 -13.06 17.50
N ARG A 197 -17.50 -12.97 16.66
CA ARG A 197 -17.99 -14.11 15.88
C ARG A 197 -16.88 -14.74 15.03
N THR A 198 -16.06 -13.91 14.39
CA THR A 198 -14.93 -14.41 13.60
C THR A 198 -13.90 -15.12 14.48
N LEU A 199 -13.59 -14.58 15.65
CA LEU A 199 -12.66 -15.19 16.62
C LEU A 199 -13.20 -16.52 17.17
N GLU A 200 -14.50 -16.62 17.43
CA GLU A 200 -15.18 -17.86 17.80
C GLU A 200 -15.13 -18.91 16.69
N GLU A 201 -15.44 -18.51 15.43
CA GLU A 201 -15.34 -19.39 14.26
C GLU A 201 -13.90 -19.89 14.02
N MET A 202 -12.90 -19.11 14.44
CA MET A 202 -11.50 -19.53 14.43
C MET A 202 -11.14 -20.46 15.58
N GLY A 203 -12.04 -20.67 16.55
CA GLY A 203 -11.79 -21.42 17.77
C GLY A 203 -10.73 -20.76 18.67
N MET A 204 -10.61 -19.45 18.61
CA MET A 204 -9.62 -18.68 19.39
C MET A 204 -10.23 -18.06 20.64
N GLU A 205 -11.39 -17.41 20.52
CA GLU A 205 -12.05 -16.71 21.62
C GLU A 205 -12.44 -17.69 22.73
N GLY A 206 -12.14 -17.35 23.97
CA GLY A 206 -12.41 -18.17 25.17
C GLY A 206 -11.55 -19.42 25.31
N ARG A 207 -10.84 -19.85 24.26
CA ARG A 207 -9.96 -21.04 24.29
C ARG A 207 -8.48 -20.66 24.39
N LEU A 208 -8.04 -19.76 23.57
CA LEU A 208 -6.65 -19.30 23.52
C LEU A 208 -6.49 -17.87 24.01
N ILE A 209 -7.47 -17.04 23.68
CA ILE A 209 -7.46 -15.61 23.99
C ILE A 209 -8.83 -15.16 24.47
N ASN A 210 -8.84 -14.10 25.26
CA ASN A 210 -9.99 -13.24 25.53
C ASN A 210 -9.73 -11.89 24.87
N SER A 211 -10.71 -11.36 24.18
CA SER A 211 -10.56 -10.19 23.33
C SER A 211 -11.36 -9.00 23.82
N MET A 212 -10.83 -7.81 23.57
CA MET A 212 -11.52 -6.53 23.74
C MET A 212 -11.40 -5.77 22.41
N ALA A 213 -12.52 -5.57 21.74
CA ALA A 213 -12.57 -4.84 20.48
C ALA A 213 -12.98 -3.38 20.76
N HIS A 214 -12.26 -2.44 20.20
CA HIS A 214 -12.53 -1.01 20.31
C HIS A 214 -12.69 -0.42 18.92
N GLU A 215 -13.83 0.19 18.62
CA GLU A 215 -14.02 0.92 17.38
C GLU A 215 -13.05 2.09 17.30
N ALA A 216 -12.22 2.12 16.26
CA ALA A 216 -11.32 3.22 15.99
C ALA A 216 -12.01 4.23 15.09
N HIS A 217 -12.26 5.43 15.60
CA HIS A 217 -12.90 6.50 14.83
C HIS A 217 -12.05 6.98 13.66
N TRP A 218 -10.72 6.92 13.80
CA TRP A 218 -9.77 7.08 12.68
C TRP A 218 -8.45 6.39 13.02
N TYR A 219 -7.64 6.21 11.99
CA TYR A 219 -6.25 5.81 12.16
C TYR A 219 -5.40 6.45 11.06
N GLU A 220 -4.15 6.68 11.39
CA GLU A 220 -3.13 7.17 10.49
C GLU A 220 -2.10 6.06 10.24
N THR A 221 -1.56 6.00 9.05
CA THR A 221 -0.52 5.04 8.71
C THR A 221 0.44 5.62 7.69
N ALA A 222 1.74 5.48 7.94
CA ALA A 222 2.77 5.87 7.01
C ALA A 222 2.79 5.04 5.71
N PHE A 223 2.07 3.90 5.68
CA PHE A 223 1.95 3.05 4.49
C PHE A 223 0.91 3.55 3.49
N ARG A 224 0.10 4.53 3.87
CA ARG A 224 -0.80 5.23 2.96
C ARG A 224 -0.16 6.56 2.61
N ASN A 225 0.39 6.66 1.45
CA ASN A 225 0.78 7.95 0.88
C ASN A 225 -0.44 8.51 0.13
N SER A 226 -1.40 9.08 0.87
CA SER A 226 -2.64 9.62 0.29
C SER A 226 -2.87 11.05 0.77
N ASP A 227 -3.40 11.91 -0.09
CA ASP A 227 -3.77 13.29 0.23
C ASP A 227 -5.03 13.40 1.11
N LYS A 228 -5.44 12.31 1.73
CA LYS A 228 -6.58 12.30 2.64
C LYS A 228 -6.27 13.15 3.86
N ILE A 229 -7.06 14.20 4.07
CA ILE A 229 -6.95 15.07 5.25
C ILE A 229 -7.24 14.24 6.50
N THR A 230 -6.33 14.29 7.47
CA THR A 230 -6.55 13.67 8.79
C THR A 230 -7.71 14.37 9.50
N PRO A 231 -8.62 13.63 10.14
CA PRO A 231 -9.72 14.25 10.88
C PRO A 231 -9.19 15.06 12.06
N ASN A 232 -9.80 16.20 12.30
CA ASN A 232 -9.55 16.94 13.53
C ASN A 232 -10.11 16.17 14.74
N LEU A 233 -9.38 16.23 15.84
CA LEU A 233 -9.93 15.79 17.12
C LEU A 233 -11.15 16.65 17.48
N PRO A 234 -12.21 16.06 18.07
CA PRO A 234 -13.32 16.83 18.59
C PRO A 234 -12.83 17.89 19.59
N GLU A 235 -13.29 19.13 19.47
CA GLU A 235 -12.85 20.26 20.34
C GLU A 235 -13.02 19.96 21.83
N ASN A 236 -14.03 19.17 22.18
CA ASN A 236 -14.39 18.83 23.57
C ASN A 236 -13.82 17.49 24.03
N GLY A 237 -12.90 16.89 23.28
CA GLY A 237 -12.46 15.53 23.51
C GLY A 237 -13.56 14.50 23.23
N TYR A 238 -13.26 13.23 23.46
CA TYR A 238 -14.28 12.19 23.43
C TYR A 238 -15.11 12.26 24.71
N SER A 239 -16.43 12.38 24.57
CA SER A 239 -17.32 12.12 25.72
C SER A 239 -17.28 10.61 25.99
N TRP A 240 -16.70 10.25 27.09
CA TRP A 240 -16.74 8.90 27.67
C TRP A 240 -18.13 8.59 28.19
#